data_00fcef5f62e56e9a3a28c8fa155b33f8
#
_entry.id   00fcef5f62e56e9a3a28c8fa155b33f8
#
_cell.length_a   1.000
_cell.length_b   1.000
_cell.length_c   1.000
_cell.angle_alpha   90.00
_cell.angle_beta   90.00
_cell.angle_gamma   90.00
#
_symmetry.space_group_name_H-M   'P 1'
#
loop_
_entity.id
_entity.type
_entity.pdbx_description
1 polymer ?
#
loop_
_entity_poly.entity_id
_entity_poly.type
_entity_poly.pdbx_seq_one_letter_code
_entity_poly.pdbx_strand_id
1 'polypeptide(L)'
;MFGAVRISLHVQCIWSFKRTLDKSDHLYWSAYSGWYSTTDEAFYSDWEVDTSPLGAVSKTSGNQVHWVEEETFRFRLSAFKPKLHVWLDSGVLPNESPEHAGLLALTHKTLDRLEDPCVSRPSSRVPWGIPVPGRIDQTIYVWFDALMNYLTAGGVSFTADGNSQALWPPDIHFVGKDILCFHAILWPAILMALDLPLPKKIIPHGHILVGGTKMSKSLGNVLSPADVLGDLSRALSVSPVHGEVDAESVASDCLRYCLVRSVCLNEDTTFSLPFAKETVNTELVNWLGNLLSRITSKKIAPNQTAPMLDLAEAQQFLSAPADAKFFNDLSQLPFVFDDFWWDRLLPNRSVDAVMHVVRQTNAFVDRHKPWAAGGDGDAQAVVGVALEALRLVGCCLSPLTPYLSNRLLNCLGLHPGKLRGHSWRLDLTHQPLIPRLNV
;
A
#
# COMPACT_ATOMS: atom_id res chain seq x y z
N MET A 1 0.06 -20.81 18.12
CA MET A 1 -0.65 -19.63 17.62
C MET A 1 -1.46 -19.92 16.34
N PHE A 2 -0.86 -20.47 15.28
CA PHE A 2 -1.57 -20.79 14.01
C PHE A 2 -2.76 -21.74 14.14
N GLY A 3 -2.72 -22.74 15.03
CA GLY A 3 -3.84 -23.67 15.23
C GLY A 3 -5.09 -23.03 15.83
N ALA A 4 -4.94 -22.12 16.79
CA ALA A 4 -6.07 -21.43 17.43
C ALA A 4 -6.77 -20.45 16.47
N VAL A 5 -6.00 -19.74 15.64
CA VAL A 5 -6.53 -18.82 14.59
C VAL A 5 -7.33 -19.62 13.56
N ARG A 6 -6.81 -20.77 13.12
CA ARG A 6 -7.51 -21.64 12.17
C ARG A 6 -8.84 -22.18 12.71
N ILE A 7 -8.88 -22.59 13.98
CA ILE A 7 -10.12 -23.06 14.63
C ILE A 7 -11.12 -21.91 14.73
N SER A 8 -10.70 -20.72 15.14
CA SER A 8 -11.57 -19.53 15.24
C SER A 8 -12.16 -19.15 13.87
N LEU A 9 -11.37 -19.17 12.80
CA LEU A 9 -11.82 -18.89 11.43
C LEU A 9 -12.90 -19.89 10.98
N HIS A 10 -12.67 -21.19 11.16
CA HIS A 10 -13.66 -22.22 10.82
C HIS A 10 -14.98 -22.03 11.57
N VAL A 11 -14.91 -21.75 12.87
CA VAL A 11 -16.11 -21.52 13.69
C VAL A 11 -16.89 -20.30 13.18
N GLN A 12 -16.22 -19.23 12.85
CA GLN A 12 -16.86 -18.01 12.31
C GLN A 12 -17.49 -18.25 10.94
N CYS A 13 -16.77 -18.94 10.04
CA CYS A 13 -17.29 -19.29 8.72
C CYS A 13 -18.58 -20.14 8.84
N ILE A 14 -18.56 -21.22 9.62
CA ILE A 14 -19.71 -22.08 9.86
C ILE A 14 -20.87 -21.30 10.46
N TRP A 15 -20.60 -20.47 11.47
CA TRP A 15 -21.60 -19.65 12.13
C TRP A 15 -22.24 -18.64 11.18
N SER A 16 -21.42 -17.93 10.41
CA SER A 16 -21.90 -16.93 9.44
C SER A 16 -22.74 -17.58 8.34
N PHE A 17 -22.28 -18.72 7.83
CA PHE A 17 -23.03 -19.49 6.82
C PHE A 17 -24.38 -19.94 7.37
N LYS A 18 -24.39 -20.55 8.58
CA LYS A 18 -25.61 -20.98 9.25
C LYS A 18 -26.56 -19.81 9.50
N ARG A 19 -26.05 -18.68 10.04
CA ARG A 19 -26.88 -17.50 10.31
C ARG A 19 -27.48 -16.91 9.03
N THR A 20 -26.74 -16.89 7.94
CA THR A 20 -27.23 -16.45 6.63
C THR A 20 -28.31 -17.40 6.09
N LEU A 21 -28.19 -18.70 6.38
CA LEU A 21 -29.16 -19.72 6.01
C LEU A 21 -30.44 -19.61 6.84
N ASP A 22 -30.29 -19.42 8.17
CA ASP A 22 -31.41 -19.40 9.13
C ASP A 22 -32.21 -18.09 9.10
N LYS A 23 -31.55 -16.96 8.77
CA LYS A 23 -32.15 -15.62 8.76
C LYS A 23 -33.00 -15.29 7.55
N SER A 24 -33.44 -16.28 6.82
CA SER A 24 -34.32 -16.10 5.69
C SER A 24 -33.69 -15.93 4.30
N ASP A 25 -34.04 -16.80 3.39
CA ASP A 25 -33.97 -16.66 1.93
C ASP A 25 -32.68 -16.09 1.30
N HIS A 26 -31.65 -15.75 2.08
CA HIS A 26 -30.38 -15.24 1.52
C HIS A 26 -29.49 -16.35 0.96
N LEU A 27 -29.67 -17.59 1.42
CA LEU A 27 -29.09 -18.79 0.82
C LEU A 27 -30.21 -19.72 0.36
N TYR A 28 -30.13 -20.18 -0.86
CA TYR A 28 -31.10 -21.11 -1.41
C TYR A 28 -30.41 -22.21 -2.21
N TRP A 29 -30.99 -23.38 -2.22
CA TRP A 29 -30.54 -24.53 -2.96
C TRP A 29 -31.07 -24.47 -4.41
N SER A 30 -30.16 -24.65 -5.38
CA SER A 30 -30.51 -24.59 -6.80
C SER A 30 -29.50 -25.37 -7.65
N ALA A 31 -29.98 -25.95 -8.73
CA ALA A 31 -29.09 -26.39 -9.81
C ALA A 31 -28.44 -25.15 -10.44
N TYR A 32 -27.16 -25.25 -10.71
CA TYR A 32 -26.37 -24.25 -11.45
C TYR A 32 -25.63 -24.93 -12.56
N SER A 33 -25.70 -24.38 -13.75
CA SER A 33 -24.92 -24.83 -14.89
C SER A 33 -24.05 -23.66 -15.42
N GLY A 34 -22.81 -23.94 -15.75
CA GLY A 34 -21.89 -22.94 -16.24
C GLY A 34 -20.52 -23.50 -16.62
N TRP A 35 -19.69 -22.64 -17.18
CA TRP A 35 -18.31 -22.96 -17.50
C TRP A 35 -17.46 -23.03 -16.23
N TYR A 36 -16.83 -24.16 -15.98
CA TYR A 36 -16.00 -24.38 -14.79
C TYR A 36 -14.56 -24.72 -15.17
N SER A 37 -13.60 -24.03 -14.56
CA SER A 37 -12.17 -24.37 -14.61
C SER A 37 -11.78 -25.17 -13.38
N THR A 38 -11.27 -26.37 -13.57
CA THR A 38 -10.72 -27.19 -12.48
C THR A 38 -9.43 -26.59 -11.91
N THR A 39 -8.66 -25.89 -12.76
CA THR A 39 -7.39 -25.27 -12.37
C THR A 39 -7.61 -24.01 -11.54
N ASP A 40 -8.62 -23.20 -11.91
CA ASP A 40 -8.95 -21.95 -11.22
C ASP A 40 -9.94 -22.18 -10.06
N GLU A 41 -10.52 -23.37 -9.97
CA GLU A 41 -11.60 -23.74 -9.02
C GLU A 41 -12.78 -22.72 -9.06
N ALA A 42 -13.08 -22.20 -10.26
CA ALA A 42 -14.03 -21.11 -10.46
C ALA A 42 -15.00 -21.39 -11.61
N PHE A 43 -16.23 -20.89 -11.46
CA PHE A 43 -17.17 -20.78 -12.55
C PHE A 43 -16.99 -19.47 -13.31
N TYR A 44 -17.21 -19.54 -14.62
CA TYR A 44 -17.14 -18.40 -15.54
C TYR A 44 -18.47 -18.25 -16.27
N SER A 45 -18.90 -17.01 -16.46
CA SER A 45 -20.03 -16.65 -17.29
C SER A 45 -19.67 -16.78 -18.78
N ASP A 46 -20.65 -16.93 -19.66
CA ASP A 46 -20.43 -17.07 -21.12
C ASP A 46 -19.56 -15.94 -21.71
N TRP A 47 -19.69 -14.72 -21.20
CA TRP A 47 -18.89 -13.57 -21.67
C TRP A 47 -17.42 -13.61 -21.22
N GLU A 48 -17.07 -14.43 -20.22
CA GLU A 48 -15.69 -14.64 -19.70
C GLU A 48 -14.98 -15.80 -20.39
N VAL A 49 -15.64 -16.49 -21.31
CA VAL A 49 -15.12 -17.68 -21.97
C VAL A 49 -14.95 -17.43 -23.46
N ASP A 50 -13.80 -17.87 -24.00
CA ASP A 50 -13.58 -17.99 -25.42
C ASP A 50 -13.80 -19.46 -25.85
N THR A 51 -14.72 -19.68 -26.77
CA THR A 51 -15.00 -21.01 -27.33
C THR A 51 -14.36 -21.17 -28.71
N SER A 52 -13.62 -22.24 -28.91
CA SER A 52 -12.99 -22.58 -30.18
C SER A 52 -13.23 -24.06 -30.51
N PRO A 53 -13.00 -24.49 -31.75
CA PRO A 53 -13.04 -25.90 -32.08
C PRO A 53 -12.08 -26.80 -31.30
N LEU A 54 -11.07 -26.19 -30.66
CA LEU A 54 -10.07 -26.88 -29.83
C LEU A 54 -10.46 -26.93 -28.33
N GLY A 55 -11.60 -26.34 -27.96
CA GLY A 55 -12.10 -26.27 -26.57
C GLY A 55 -12.47 -24.89 -26.13
N ALA A 56 -12.94 -24.77 -24.88
CA ALA A 56 -13.28 -23.53 -24.25
C ALA A 56 -12.22 -23.15 -23.21
N VAL A 57 -11.84 -21.87 -23.16
CA VAL A 57 -10.82 -21.33 -22.22
C VAL A 57 -11.33 -20.05 -21.57
N SER A 58 -10.93 -19.82 -20.31
CA SER A 58 -11.18 -18.57 -19.62
C SER A 58 -10.38 -17.42 -20.25
N LYS A 59 -11.02 -16.30 -20.54
CA LYS A 59 -10.35 -15.07 -21.01
C LYS A 59 -9.41 -14.49 -19.98
N THR A 60 -9.68 -14.73 -18.70
CA THR A 60 -8.93 -14.14 -17.59
C THR A 60 -7.66 -14.92 -17.27
N SER A 61 -7.77 -16.26 -17.19
CA SER A 61 -6.66 -17.13 -16.78
C SER A 61 -6.01 -17.89 -17.94
N GLY A 62 -6.69 -18.01 -19.08
CA GLY A 62 -6.27 -18.86 -20.20
C GLY A 62 -6.45 -20.36 -19.95
N ASN A 63 -6.96 -20.76 -18.78
CA ASN A 63 -7.15 -22.15 -18.41
C ASN A 63 -8.38 -22.76 -19.09
N GLN A 64 -8.34 -24.08 -19.31
CA GLN A 64 -9.48 -24.81 -19.88
C GLN A 64 -10.68 -24.75 -18.95
N VAL A 65 -11.86 -24.60 -19.55
CA VAL A 65 -13.16 -24.65 -18.88
C VAL A 65 -14.05 -25.69 -19.52
N HIS A 66 -14.90 -26.34 -18.71
CA HIS A 66 -15.86 -27.35 -19.14
C HIS A 66 -17.24 -26.92 -18.64
N TRP A 67 -18.28 -27.24 -19.45
CA TRP A 67 -19.64 -27.03 -19.01
C TRP A 67 -20.02 -28.06 -17.94
N VAL A 68 -20.50 -27.60 -16.83
CA VAL A 68 -20.83 -28.42 -15.65
C VAL A 68 -22.19 -28.01 -15.11
N GLU A 69 -22.95 -28.98 -14.65
CA GLU A 69 -24.21 -28.78 -13.94
C GLU A 69 -24.09 -29.39 -12.55
N GLU A 70 -24.39 -28.59 -11.53
CA GLU A 70 -24.28 -28.97 -10.12
C GLU A 70 -25.41 -28.39 -9.29
N GLU A 71 -25.85 -29.15 -8.29
CA GLU A 71 -26.69 -28.62 -7.23
C GLU A 71 -25.82 -28.01 -6.13
N THR A 72 -26.09 -26.76 -5.76
CA THR A 72 -25.27 -25.99 -4.84
C THR A 72 -26.09 -24.93 -4.08
N PHE A 73 -25.59 -24.47 -2.95
CA PHE A 73 -26.14 -23.26 -2.32
C PHE A 73 -25.72 -22.02 -3.10
N ARG A 74 -26.71 -21.17 -3.37
CA ARG A 74 -26.50 -19.85 -3.99
C ARG A 74 -26.81 -18.74 -2.97
N PHE A 75 -26.01 -17.67 -2.99
CA PHE A 75 -26.24 -16.47 -2.19
C PHE A 75 -27.07 -15.48 -3.00
N ARG A 76 -28.19 -14.99 -2.44
CA ARG A 76 -29.12 -14.07 -3.10
C ARG A 76 -28.54 -12.65 -3.18
N LEU A 77 -27.46 -12.46 -3.96
CA LEU A 77 -26.83 -11.19 -4.24
C LEU A 77 -27.82 -10.18 -4.83
N SER A 78 -28.76 -10.67 -5.66
CA SER A 78 -29.79 -9.87 -6.29
C SER A 78 -30.61 -9.04 -5.30
N ALA A 79 -30.85 -9.56 -4.09
CA ALA A 79 -31.57 -8.84 -3.04
C ALA A 79 -30.79 -7.64 -2.46
N PHE A 80 -29.49 -7.63 -2.62
CA PHE A 80 -28.60 -6.59 -2.06
C PHE A 80 -28.15 -5.55 -3.08
N LYS A 81 -28.33 -5.78 -4.38
CA LYS A 81 -27.88 -4.88 -5.45
C LYS A 81 -28.27 -3.41 -5.22
N PRO A 82 -29.54 -3.07 -4.90
CA PRO A 82 -29.90 -1.66 -4.67
C PRO A 82 -29.13 -1.02 -3.51
N LYS A 83 -28.93 -1.76 -2.41
CA LYS A 83 -28.18 -1.27 -1.25
C LYS A 83 -26.69 -1.14 -1.54
N LEU A 84 -26.13 -2.05 -2.36
CA LEU A 84 -24.75 -2.01 -2.79
C LEU A 84 -24.47 -0.81 -3.69
N HIS A 85 -25.36 -0.47 -4.62
CA HIS A 85 -25.24 0.75 -5.43
C HIS A 85 -25.15 1.99 -4.56
N VAL A 86 -26.05 2.15 -3.59
CA VAL A 86 -26.04 3.29 -2.66
C VAL A 86 -24.74 3.32 -1.83
N TRP A 87 -24.26 2.17 -1.38
CA TRP A 87 -23.03 2.10 -0.62
C TRP A 87 -21.79 2.42 -1.47
N LEU A 88 -21.71 1.93 -2.70
CA LEU A 88 -20.64 2.25 -3.63
C LEU A 88 -20.58 3.76 -3.93
N ASP A 89 -21.73 4.41 -4.06
CA ASP A 89 -21.84 5.86 -4.29
C ASP A 89 -21.47 6.70 -3.05
N SER A 90 -21.31 6.09 -1.88
CA SER A 90 -20.91 6.81 -0.65
C SER A 90 -19.41 7.16 -0.57
N GLY A 91 -18.64 6.91 -1.64
CA GLY A 91 -17.22 7.22 -1.68
C GLY A 91 -16.33 6.13 -1.08
N VAL A 92 -16.81 4.90 -1.04
CA VAL A 92 -16.03 3.74 -0.55
C VAL A 92 -14.87 3.36 -1.45
N LEU A 93 -15.00 3.60 -2.76
CA LEU A 93 -13.92 3.44 -3.73
C LEU A 93 -13.28 4.80 -4.04
N PRO A 94 -11.95 4.85 -4.24
CA PRO A 94 -11.30 6.08 -4.68
C PRO A 94 -11.83 6.49 -6.07
N ASN A 95 -12.19 7.75 -6.23
CA ASN A 95 -12.76 8.29 -7.46
C ASN A 95 -12.34 9.74 -7.75
N GLU A 96 -11.52 10.36 -6.89
CA GLU A 96 -11.24 11.79 -6.93
C GLU A 96 -10.06 12.16 -7.85
N SER A 97 -9.34 11.16 -8.38
CA SER A 97 -8.19 11.39 -9.26
C SER A 97 -8.39 10.76 -10.64
N PRO A 98 -7.75 11.30 -11.68
CA PRO A 98 -7.79 10.70 -13.03
C PRO A 98 -7.32 9.24 -13.04
N GLU A 99 -6.40 8.88 -12.15
CA GLU A 99 -5.87 7.53 -12.00
C GLU A 99 -6.93 6.52 -11.51
N HIS A 100 -7.96 7.01 -10.82
CA HIS A 100 -9.09 6.22 -10.33
C HIS A 100 -10.35 6.34 -11.21
N ALA A 101 -10.26 7.13 -12.28
CA ALA A 101 -11.40 7.36 -13.15
C ALA A 101 -11.95 6.05 -13.74
N GLY A 102 -13.26 5.89 -13.68
CA GLY A 102 -13.95 4.73 -14.24
C GLY A 102 -14.03 3.50 -13.33
N LEU A 103 -13.27 3.44 -12.21
CA LEU A 103 -13.30 2.29 -11.30
C LEU A 103 -14.71 2.06 -10.71
N LEU A 104 -15.32 3.10 -10.21
CA LEU A 104 -16.68 3.06 -9.67
C LEU A 104 -17.69 2.62 -10.73
N ALA A 105 -17.64 3.22 -11.92
CA ALA A 105 -18.53 2.88 -13.03
C ALA A 105 -18.37 1.42 -13.48
N LEU A 106 -17.13 0.93 -13.51
CA LEU A 106 -16.85 -0.48 -13.83
C LEU A 106 -17.42 -1.41 -12.75
N THR A 107 -17.30 -1.03 -11.47
CA THR A 107 -17.82 -1.81 -10.35
C THR A 107 -19.35 -1.89 -10.38
N HIS A 108 -20.03 -0.78 -10.66
CA HIS A 108 -21.49 -0.77 -10.86
C HIS A 108 -21.91 -1.67 -12.03
N LYS A 109 -21.25 -1.54 -13.15
CA LYS A 109 -21.55 -2.38 -14.33
C LYS A 109 -21.31 -3.86 -14.06
N THR A 110 -20.29 -4.20 -13.25
CA THR A 110 -20.04 -5.57 -12.84
C THR A 110 -21.14 -6.07 -11.92
N LEU A 111 -21.53 -5.27 -10.91
CA LEU A 111 -22.63 -5.59 -10.00
C LEU A 111 -23.95 -5.88 -10.74
N ASP A 112 -24.28 -5.07 -11.75
CA ASP A 112 -25.50 -5.27 -12.52
C ASP A 112 -25.51 -6.60 -13.28
N ARG A 113 -24.36 -7.02 -13.79
CA ARG A 113 -24.20 -8.26 -14.57
C ARG A 113 -24.11 -9.52 -13.73
N LEU A 114 -23.61 -9.41 -12.49
CA LEU A 114 -23.44 -10.58 -11.64
C LEU A 114 -24.79 -11.19 -11.28
N GLU A 115 -24.85 -12.51 -11.41
CA GLU A 115 -25.94 -13.34 -10.87
C GLU A 115 -25.66 -13.69 -9.40
N ASP A 116 -26.63 -14.37 -8.79
CA ASP A 116 -26.48 -14.93 -7.44
C ASP A 116 -25.35 -15.98 -7.46
N PRO A 117 -24.22 -15.76 -6.75
CA PRO A 117 -23.07 -16.66 -6.82
C PRO A 117 -23.30 -17.95 -6.06
N CYS A 118 -22.66 -19.03 -6.52
CA CYS A 118 -22.57 -20.28 -5.80
C CYS A 118 -21.63 -20.12 -4.58
N VAL A 119 -22.09 -20.50 -3.39
CA VAL A 119 -21.32 -20.40 -2.13
C VAL A 119 -21.04 -21.76 -1.48
N SER A 120 -21.36 -22.85 -2.18
CA SER A 120 -20.92 -24.18 -1.83
C SER A 120 -20.42 -24.94 -3.06
N ARG A 121 -19.79 -26.08 -2.81
CA ARG A 121 -19.31 -27.02 -3.83
C ARG A 121 -19.57 -28.44 -3.36
N PRO A 122 -19.80 -29.40 -4.26
CA PRO A 122 -19.83 -30.82 -3.90
C PRO A 122 -18.56 -31.23 -3.15
N SER A 123 -18.69 -31.91 -2.02
CA SER A 123 -17.54 -32.37 -1.21
C SER A 123 -16.63 -33.35 -1.97
N SER A 124 -17.16 -34.01 -3.02
CA SER A 124 -16.35 -34.83 -3.93
C SER A 124 -15.27 -34.04 -4.69
N ARG A 125 -15.47 -32.72 -4.90
CA ARG A 125 -14.47 -31.85 -5.56
C ARG A 125 -13.49 -31.27 -4.56
N VAL A 126 -13.96 -30.89 -3.37
CA VAL A 126 -13.16 -30.21 -2.34
C VAL A 126 -13.32 -30.95 -0.99
N PRO A 127 -12.80 -32.18 -0.89
CA PRO A 127 -13.03 -33.04 0.27
C PRO A 127 -12.40 -32.52 1.57
N TRP A 128 -11.43 -31.60 1.46
CA TRP A 128 -10.74 -30.97 2.58
C TRP A 128 -11.38 -29.66 3.05
N GLY A 129 -12.40 -29.18 2.31
CA GLY A 129 -13.08 -27.92 2.62
C GLY A 129 -13.95 -27.99 3.86
N ILE A 130 -14.45 -26.83 4.32
CA ILE A 130 -15.34 -26.73 5.48
C ILE A 130 -16.73 -27.29 5.09
N PRO A 131 -17.24 -28.32 5.78
CA PRO A 131 -18.56 -28.85 5.46
C PRO A 131 -19.68 -27.81 5.69
N VAL A 132 -20.65 -27.78 4.79
CA VAL A 132 -21.87 -26.99 5.00
C VAL A 132 -22.67 -27.56 6.18
N PRO A 133 -23.10 -26.73 7.15
CA PRO A 133 -23.92 -27.17 8.26
C PRO A 133 -25.18 -27.94 7.82
N GLY A 134 -25.32 -29.18 8.23
CA GLY A 134 -26.43 -30.03 7.85
C GLY A 134 -26.34 -30.70 6.46
N ARG A 135 -25.30 -30.46 5.69
CA ARG A 135 -25.08 -31.04 4.35
C ARG A 135 -23.61 -31.45 4.18
N ILE A 136 -23.26 -32.66 4.62
CA ILE A 136 -21.88 -33.20 4.53
C ILE A 136 -21.42 -33.48 3.11
N ASP A 137 -22.34 -33.56 2.17
CA ASP A 137 -22.11 -33.70 0.73
C ASP A 137 -21.69 -32.39 0.06
N GLN A 138 -21.68 -31.29 0.82
CA GLN A 138 -21.31 -29.95 0.36
C GLN A 138 -20.21 -29.34 1.24
N THR A 139 -19.31 -28.60 0.64
CA THR A 139 -18.30 -27.78 1.31
C THR A 139 -18.53 -26.29 1.01
N ILE A 140 -18.24 -25.44 1.99
CA ILE A 140 -18.36 -23.98 1.83
C ILE A 140 -17.33 -23.50 0.83
N TYR A 141 -17.73 -22.60 -0.07
CA TYR A 141 -16.87 -22.02 -1.08
C TYR A 141 -15.75 -21.17 -0.47
N VAL A 142 -14.55 -21.32 -0.99
CA VAL A 142 -13.32 -20.72 -0.46
C VAL A 142 -13.42 -19.21 -0.23
N TRP A 143 -14.09 -18.46 -1.11
CA TRP A 143 -14.23 -17.01 -0.94
C TRP A 143 -15.19 -16.64 0.20
N PHE A 144 -16.21 -17.44 0.47
CA PHE A 144 -17.04 -17.23 1.65
C PHE A 144 -16.23 -17.44 2.94
N ASP A 145 -15.39 -18.47 2.98
CA ASP A 145 -14.49 -18.74 4.10
C ASP A 145 -13.42 -17.65 4.25
N ALA A 146 -12.71 -17.34 3.15
CA ALA A 146 -11.61 -16.38 3.16
C ALA A 146 -12.04 -14.98 3.66
N LEU A 147 -13.21 -14.50 3.25
CA LEU A 147 -13.74 -13.19 3.67
C LEU A 147 -14.04 -13.12 5.17
N MET A 148 -14.41 -14.25 5.80
CA MET A 148 -14.63 -14.30 7.26
C MET A 148 -13.34 -14.03 8.05
N ASN A 149 -12.16 -14.18 7.45
CA ASN A 149 -10.90 -13.89 8.11
C ASN A 149 -10.82 -12.43 8.61
N TYR A 150 -11.43 -11.49 7.91
CA TYR A 150 -11.47 -10.09 8.35
C TYR A 150 -12.21 -9.90 9.67
N LEU A 151 -13.33 -10.63 9.89
CA LEU A 151 -14.06 -10.61 11.16
C LEU A 151 -13.23 -11.26 12.28
N THR A 152 -12.56 -12.36 11.97
CA THR A 152 -11.66 -13.05 12.90
C THR A 152 -10.51 -12.15 13.34
N ALA A 153 -9.85 -11.52 12.38
CA ALA A 153 -8.74 -10.60 12.65
C ALA A 153 -9.20 -9.34 13.40
N GLY A 154 -10.41 -8.84 13.10
CA GLY A 154 -11.04 -7.73 13.79
C GLY A 154 -11.54 -8.06 15.21
N GLY A 155 -11.44 -9.32 15.64
CA GLY A 155 -11.91 -9.75 16.97
C GLY A 155 -13.43 -9.77 17.12
N VAL A 156 -14.17 -9.80 16.00
CA VAL A 156 -15.64 -9.91 16.05
C VAL A 156 -16.01 -11.28 16.59
N SER A 157 -16.73 -11.30 17.71
CA SER A 157 -17.24 -12.53 18.34
C SER A 157 -18.74 -12.62 18.14
N PHE A 158 -19.20 -13.80 17.73
CA PHE A 158 -20.62 -14.11 17.59
C PHE A 158 -21.16 -14.93 18.77
N THR A 159 -20.39 -15.04 19.86
CA THR A 159 -20.85 -15.68 21.10
C THR A 159 -21.73 -14.72 21.89
N ALA A 160 -22.63 -15.29 22.72
CA ALA A 160 -23.65 -14.54 23.47
C ALA A 160 -23.09 -13.48 24.44
N ASP A 161 -21.80 -13.53 24.75
CA ASP A 161 -21.17 -12.64 25.74
C ASP A 161 -20.80 -11.27 25.16
N GLY A 162 -21.08 -10.98 23.89
CA GLY A 162 -21.19 -9.66 23.25
C GLY A 162 -20.12 -8.58 23.50
N ASN A 163 -19.10 -8.90 24.27
CA ASN A 163 -18.12 -7.93 24.75
C ASN A 163 -16.86 -7.96 23.89
N SER A 164 -16.99 -7.54 22.62
CA SER A 164 -15.83 -7.45 21.77
C SER A 164 -15.34 -6.02 21.74
N GLN A 165 -14.11 -5.79 22.19
CA GLN A 165 -13.29 -4.67 21.78
C GLN A 165 -12.88 -4.87 20.31
N ALA A 166 -13.85 -5.12 19.44
CA ALA A 166 -13.61 -5.45 18.05
C ALA A 166 -13.10 -4.23 17.29
N LEU A 167 -12.02 -4.42 16.54
CA LEU A 167 -11.52 -3.45 15.56
C LEU A 167 -12.35 -3.60 14.27
N TRP A 168 -13.65 -3.39 14.37
CA TRP A 168 -14.59 -3.51 13.26
C TRP A 168 -15.59 -2.34 13.26
N PRO A 169 -15.95 -1.75 12.11
CA PRO A 169 -15.48 -2.06 10.75
C PRO A 169 -14.06 -1.56 10.47
N PRO A 170 -13.35 -2.14 9.48
CA PRO A 170 -12.05 -1.64 9.07
C PRO A 170 -12.17 -0.26 8.40
N ASP A 171 -11.18 0.60 8.64
CA ASP A 171 -11.12 1.89 7.97
C ASP A 171 -10.77 1.71 6.49
N ILE A 172 -9.86 0.79 6.17
CA ILE A 172 -9.39 0.54 4.81
C ILE A 172 -9.19 -0.96 4.58
N HIS A 173 -9.67 -1.45 3.43
CA HIS A 173 -9.25 -2.71 2.83
C HIS A 173 -8.32 -2.42 1.64
N PHE A 174 -7.06 -2.82 1.73
CA PHE A 174 -6.16 -2.85 0.57
C PHE A 174 -6.28 -4.19 -0.12
N VAL A 175 -6.63 -4.21 -1.40
CA VAL A 175 -6.93 -5.43 -2.15
C VAL A 175 -6.31 -5.41 -3.54
N GLY A 176 -5.89 -6.57 -4.06
CA GLY A 176 -5.51 -6.68 -5.45
C GLY A 176 -6.70 -6.40 -6.38
N LYS A 177 -6.46 -5.77 -7.51
CA LYS A 177 -7.50 -5.42 -8.48
C LYS A 177 -8.30 -6.63 -8.98
N ASP A 178 -7.67 -7.81 -9.01
CA ASP A 178 -8.27 -9.07 -9.44
C ASP A 178 -9.30 -9.64 -8.46
N ILE A 179 -9.24 -9.21 -7.20
CA ILE A 179 -10.18 -9.64 -6.15
C ILE A 179 -11.16 -8.53 -5.73
N LEU A 180 -11.19 -7.43 -6.49
CA LEU A 180 -12.08 -6.30 -6.18
C LEU A 180 -13.55 -6.69 -6.14
N CYS A 181 -14.01 -7.55 -7.06
CA CYS A 181 -15.41 -8.00 -7.07
C CYS A 181 -15.81 -8.71 -5.79
N PHE A 182 -14.91 -9.49 -5.20
CA PHE A 182 -15.18 -10.16 -3.92
C PHE A 182 -15.30 -9.15 -2.77
N HIS A 183 -14.46 -8.10 -2.75
CA HIS A 183 -14.39 -7.15 -1.64
C HIS A 183 -15.37 -5.98 -1.77
N ALA A 184 -15.71 -5.57 -3.01
CA ALA A 184 -16.61 -4.46 -3.24
C ALA A 184 -18.06 -4.90 -3.52
N ILE A 185 -18.31 -6.19 -3.75
CA ILE A 185 -19.65 -6.70 -4.07
C ILE A 185 -20.05 -7.83 -3.13
N LEU A 186 -19.35 -8.98 -3.16
CA LEU A 186 -19.76 -10.15 -2.37
C LEU A 186 -19.62 -9.90 -0.86
N TRP A 187 -18.50 -9.37 -0.43
CA TRP A 187 -18.22 -9.12 0.99
C TRP A 187 -19.21 -8.17 1.65
N PRO A 188 -19.48 -6.97 1.12
CA PRO A 188 -20.48 -6.10 1.72
C PRO A 188 -21.89 -6.69 1.65
N ALA A 189 -22.25 -7.47 0.64
CA ALA A 189 -23.53 -8.17 0.59
C ALA A 189 -23.67 -9.20 1.73
N ILE A 190 -22.62 -9.98 2.00
CA ILE A 190 -22.58 -10.92 3.14
C ILE A 190 -22.67 -10.16 4.46
N LEU A 191 -21.95 -9.06 4.63
CA LEU A 191 -22.04 -8.22 5.83
C LEU A 191 -23.43 -7.65 6.04
N MET A 192 -24.10 -7.19 4.99
CA MET A 192 -25.49 -6.73 5.04
C MET A 192 -26.44 -7.88 5.45
N ALA A 193 -26.22 -9.10 4.93
CA ALA A 193 -27.01 -10.28 5.31
C ALA A 193 -26.80 -10.68 6.78
N LEU A 194 -25.64 -10.37 7.35
CA LEU A 194 -25.29 -10.63 8.76
C LEU A 194 -25.65 -9.47 9.68
N ASP A 195 -26.18 -8.34 9.17
CA ASP A 195 -26.43 -7.07 9.88
C ASP A 195 -25.16 -6.52 10.54
N LEU A 196 -24.01 -6.61 9.83
CA LEU A 196 -22.73 -6.09 10.29
C LEU A 196 -22.38 -4.78 9.59
N PRO A 197 -21.63 -3.88 10.26
CA PRO A 197 -21.13 -2.66 9.64
C PRO A 197 -20.22 -2.96 8.47
N LEU A 198 -20.26 -2.09 7.44
CA LEU A 198 -19.48 -2.22 6.20
C LEU A 198 -18.11 -1.55 6.35
N PRO A 199 -17.08 -1.98 5.57
CA PRO A 199 -15.80 -1.28 5.47
C PRO A 199 -15.99 0.17 5.04
N LYS A 200 -15.13 1.09 5.56
CA LYS A 200 -15.24 2.51 5.23
C LYS A 200 -14.66 2.84 3.86
N LYS A 201 -13.51 2.21 3.50
CA LYS A 201 -12.85 2.37 2.18
C LYS A 201 -12.31 1.05 1.67
N ILE A 202 -12.31 0.88 0.35
CA ILE A 202 -11.65 -0.22 -0.36
C ILE A 202 -10.70 0.39 -1.38
N ILE A 203 -9.43 0.04 -1.30
CA ILE A 203 -8.37 0.55 -2.16
C ILE A 203 -7.81 -0.61 -2.98
N PRO A 204 -8.20 -0.73 -4.26
CA PRO A 204 -7.61 -1.72 -5.14
C PRO A 204 -6.23 -1.26 -5.59
N HIS A 205 -5.32 -2.22 -5.74
CA HIS A 205 -3.98 -1.97 -6.28
C HIS A 205 -3.67 -2.93 -7.44
N GLY A 206 -2.80 -2.45 -8.36
CA GLY A 206 -2.28 -3.24 -9.47
C GLY A 206 -1.29 -4.32 -9.02
N HIS A 207 -0.87 -5.15 -9.97
CA HIS A 207 0.12 -6.18 -9.72
C HIS A 207 1.54 -5.62 -9.85
N ILE A 208 2.45 -6.17 -9.05
CA ILE A 208 3.88 -5.99 -9.24
C ILE A 208 4.37 -7.07 -10.20
N LEU A 209 4.81 -6.64 -11.37
CA LEU A 209 5.27 -7.50 -12.45
C LEU A 209 6.80 -7.69 -12.38
N VAL A 210 7.27 -8.83 -12.86
CA VAL A 210 8.69 -9.10 -13.08
C VAL A 210 8.90 -9.38 -14.57
N GLY A 211 9.76 -8.58 -15.21
CA GLY A 211 9.93 -8.69 -16.65
C GLY A 211 8.64 -8.44 -17.46
N GLY A 212 7.74 -7.57 -16.95
CA GLY A 212 6.46 -7.27 -17.59
C GLY A 212 5.38 -8.37 -17.43
N THR A 213 5.68 -9.41 -16.64
CA THR A 213 4.76 -10.56 -16.46
C THR A 213 4.34 -10.69 -15.00
N LYS A 214 3.07 -11.03 -14.76
CA LYS A 214 2.56 -11.30 -13.40
C LYS A 214 3.37 -12.44 -12.77
N MET A 215 3.79 -12.24 -11.52
CA MET A 215 4.49 -13.27 -10.75
C MET A 215 3.60 -14.49 -10.54
N SER A 216 4.15 -15.67 -10.86
CA SER A 216 3.46 -16.95 -10.66
C SER A 216 4.46 -18.03 -10.25
N LYS A 217 4.06 -18.85 -9.28
CA LYS A 217 4.86 -20.01 -8.85
C LYS A 217 5.12 -21.00 -10.01
N SER A 218 4.14 -21.16 -10.89
CA SER A 218 4.24 -22.05 -12.05
C SER A 218 5.22 -21.54 -13.12
N LEU A 219 5.40 -20.22 -13.23
CA LEU A 219 6.37 -19.60 -14.13
C LEU A 219 7.77 -19.47 -13.50
N GLY A 220 7.91 -19.71 -12.20
CA GLY A 220 9.19 -19.60 -11.50
C GLY A 220 9.76 -18.17 -11.45
N ASN A 221 8.94 -17.14 -11.72
CA ASN A 221 9.36 -15.75 -11.81
C ASN A 221 9.03 -14.94 -10.52
N VAL A 222 8.75 -15.62 -9.42
CA VAL A 222 8.42 -14.98 -8.14
C VAL A 222 9.69 -14.41 -7.51
N LEU A 223 9.72 -13.11 -7.26
CA LEU A 223 10.70 -12.46 -6.42
C LEU A 223 10.22 -12.47 -4.96
N SER A 224 10.95 -13.17 -4.11
CA SER A 224 10.70 -13.12 -2.68
C SER A 224 11.20 -11.78 -2.12
N PRO A 225 10.41 -11.07 -1.28
CA PRO A 225 10.91 -9.90 -0.56
C PRO A 225 12.20 -10.18 0.24
N ALA A 226 12.34 -11.39 0.81
CA ALA A 226 13.53 -11.79 1.55
C ALA A 226 14.78 -11.86 0.65
N ASP A 227 14.65 -12.36 -0.58
CA ASP A 227 15.77 -12.41 -1.53
C ASP A 227 16.20 -11.01 -1.95
N VAL A 228 15.22 -10.13 -2.25
CA VAL A 228 15.48 -8.73 -2.59
C VAL A 228 16.16 -7.98 -1.44
N LEU A 229 15.70 -8.19 -0.20
CA LEU A 229 16.33 -7.62 0.99
C LEU A 229 17.77 -8.12 1.17
N GLY A 230 18.01 -9.42 0.96
CA GLY A 230 19.35 -10.01 1.00
C GLY A 230 20.28 -9.41 -0.06
N ASP A 231 19.79 -9.17 -1.28
CA ASP A 231 20.56 -8.54 -2.35
C ASP A 231 20.89 -7.07 -2.06
N LEU A 232 19.92 -6.31 -1.55
CA LEU A 232 20.13 -4.92 -1.14
C LEU A 232 21.10 -4.82 0.04
N SER A 233 20.94 -5.66 1.05
CA SER A 233 21.82 -5.68 2.21
C SER A 233 23.26 -6.04 1.84
N ARG A 234 23.47 -7.02 0.95
CA ARG A 234 24.80 -7.34 0.42
C ARG A 234 25.44 -6.17 -0.35
N ALA A 235 24.63 -5.47 -1.16
CA ALA A 235 25.11 -4.31 -1.90
C ALA A 235 25.52 -3.14 -0.97
N LEU A 236 24.89 -3.01 0.20
CA LEU A 236 25.25 -2.02 1.22
C LEU A 236 26.51 -2.39 1.99
N SER A 237 26.74 -3.67 2.28
CA SER A 237 27.82 -4.16 3.15
C SER A 237 29.23 -4.02 2.54
N VAL A 238 29.34 -3.77 1.23
CA VAL A 238 30.62 -3.62 0.52
C VAL A 238 31.25 -2.23 0.70
N SER A 239 30.50 -1.27 1.26
CA SER A 239 31.03 0.08 1.47
C SER A 239 31.73 0.18 2.83
N PRO A 240 33.04 0.55 2.90
CA PRO A 240 33.77 0.72 4.17
C PRO A 240 33.38 2.05 4.84
N VAL A 241 32.12 2.25 5.11
CA VAL A 241 31.65 3.46 5.78
C VAL A 241 31.73 3.27 7.28
N HIS A 242 32.50 4.13 7.94
CA HIS A 242 32.70 4.13 9.38
C HIS A 242 31.37 4.34 10.13
N GLY A 243 30.99 3.38 10.97
CA GLY A 243 29.83 3.41 11.84
C GLY A 243 28.91 2.20 11.61
N GLU A 244 28.28 1.74 12.68
CA GLU A 244 27.30 0.64 12.65
C GLU A 244 26.03 1.09 11.93
N VAL A 245 26.02 0.92 10.61
CA VAL A 245 24.78 1.03 9.83
C VAL A 245 24.15 -0.36 9.84
N ASP A 246 22.94 -0.45 10.35
CA ASP A 246 22.13 -1.65 10.23
C ASP A 246 21.72 -1.84 8.77
N ALA A 247 22.47 -2.66 8.04
CA ALA A 247 22.27 -2.89 6.61
C ALA A 247 20.91 -3.51 6.31
N GLU A 248 20.34 -4.29 7.23
CA GLU A 248 19.03 -4.91 7.06
C GLU A 248 17.92 -3.87 7.16
N SER A 249 17.96 -2.99 8.16
CA SER A 249 17.01 -1.88 8.28
C SER A 249 17.09 -0.90 7.11
N VAL A 250 18.31 -0.58 6.64
CA VAL A 250 18.49 0.26 5.43
C VAL A 250 17.94 -0.43 4.19
N ALA A 251 18.22 -1.72 4.00
CA ALA A 251 17.68 -2.48 2.87
C ALA A 251 16.14 -2.52 2.87
N SER A 252 15.56 -2.68 4.07
CA SER A 252 14.10 -2.63 4.25
C SER A 252 13.52 -1.28 3.83
N ASP A 253 14.10 -0.18 4.29
CA ASP A 253 13.68 1.17 3.91
C ASP A 253 13.85 1.43 2.40
N CYS A 254 14.96 0.95 1.81
CA CYS A 254 15.19 1.05 0.37
C CYS A 254 14.12 0.31 -0.44
N LEU A 255 13.78 -0.92 -0.03
CA LEU A 255 12.74 -1.69 -0.70
C LEU A 255 11.37 -1.00 -0.58
N ARG A 256 10.98 -0.56 0.62
CA ARG A 256 9.74 0.19 0.86
C ARG A 256 9.67 1.44 0.00
N TYR A 257 10.77 2.21 -0.02
CA TYR A 257 10.88 3.41 -0.84
C TYR A 257 10.67 3.11 -2.33
N CYS A 258 11.37 2.13 -2.87
CA CYS A 258 11.29 1.77 -4.29
C CYS A 258 9.89 1.25 -4.68
N LEU A 259 9.26 0.46 -3.82
CA LEU A 259 7.91 -0.03 -4.06
C LEU A 259 6.91 1.13 -4.13
N VAL A 260 6.89 2.01 -3.13
CA VAL A 260 5.96 3.16 -3.11
C VAL A 260 6.30 4.15 -4.21
N ARG A 261 7.59 4.37 -4.49
CA ARG A 261 8.06 5.29 -5.54
C ARG A 261 7.61 4.88 -6.93
N SER A 262 7.54 3.57 -7.18
CA SER A 262 7.24 2.99 -8.50
C SER A 262 5.77 2.70 -8.71
N VAL A 263 4.99 2.44 -7.65
CA VAL A 263 3.63 1.92 -7.76
C VAL A 263 2.62 3.05 -7.95
N CYS A 264 1.92 3.01 -9.06
CA CYS A 264 0.61 3.66 -9.20
C CYS A 264 -0.45 2.64 -8.76
N LEU A 265 -1.29 2.97 -7.78
CA LEU A 265 -2.17 1.96 -7.15
C LEU A 265 -3.07 1.23 -8.15
N ASN A 266 -3.54 1.90 -9.20
CA ASN A 266 -4.48 1.29 -10.16
C ASN A 266 -3.82 0.56 -11.34
N GLU A 267 -2.51 0.69 -11.50
CA GLU A 267 -1.80 0.15 -12.65
C GLU A 267 -0.82 -0.93 -12.24
N ASP A 268 -0.58 -1.86 -13.15
CA ASP A 268 0.48 -2.84 -12.98
C ASP A 268 1.84 -2.16 -13.13
N THR A 269 2.74 -2.47 -12.22
CA THR A 269 4.07 -1.85 -12.19
C THR A 269 5.15 -2.92 -12.27
N THR A 270 6.12 -2.74 -13.16
CA THR A 270 7.26 -3.65 -13.26
C THR A 270 8.33 -3.28 -12.23
N PHE A 271 8.69 -4.23 -11.38
CA PHE A 271 9.81 -4.10 -10.45
C PHE A 271 11.06 -4.76 -11.01
N SER A 272 12.21 -4.09 -10.87
CA SER A 272 13.52 -4.69 -11.13
C SER A 272 14.54 -4.22 -10.09
N LEU A 273 15.40 -5.13 -9.65
CA LEU A 273 16.44 -4.81 -8.66
C LEU A 273 17.47 -3.77 -9.18
N PRO A 274 17.94 -3.81 -10.45
CA PRO A 274 18.82 -2.76 -10.97
C PRO A 274 18.16 -1.37 -10.91
N PHE A 275 16.91 -1.24 -11.34
CA PHE A 275 16.18 0.03 -11.28
C PHE A 275 16.00 0.53 -9.83
N ALA A 276 15.71 -0.39 -8.89
CA ALA A 276 15.61 -0.05 -7.47
C ALA A 276 16.93 0.50 -6.93
N LYS A 277 18.07 -0.12 -7.24
CA LYS A 277 19.41 0.35 -6.84
C LYS A 277 19.74 1.72 -7.44
N GLU A 278 19.42 1.94 -8.71
CA GLU A 278 19.62 3.22 -9.40
C GLU A 278 18.79 4.33 -8.75
N THR A 279 17.51 4.06 -8.46
CA THR A 279 16.60 4.98 -7.78
C THR A 279 17.13 5.38 -6.41
N VAL A 280 17.54 4.40 -5.59
CA VAL A 280 18.13 4.66 -4.26
C VAL A 280 19.41 5.50 -4.38
N ASN A 281 20.33 5.13 -5.29
CA ASN A 281 21.58 5.86 -5.47
C ASN A 281 21.32 7.29 -5.94
N THR A 282 20.34 7.52 -6.81
CA THR A 282 20.04 8.83 -7.33
C THR A 282 19.34 9.71 -6.30
N GLU A 283 18.25 9.21 -5.72
CA GLU A 283 17.35 10.02 -4.91
C GLU A 283 17.78 10.08 -3.44
N LEU A 284 18.06 8.92 -2.82
CA LEU A 284 18.40 8.88 -1.40
C LEU A 284 19.88 9.14 -1.14
N VAL A 285 20.79 8.65 -1.97
CA VAL A 285 22.22 8.87 -1.78
C VAL A 285 22.65 10.23 -2.35
N ASN A 286 22.44 10.46 -3.66
CA ASN A 286 23.01 11.64 -4.32
C ASN A 286 22.22 12.92 -4.02
N TRP A 287 20.88 12.89 -3.99
CA TRP A 287 20.12 14.09 -3.73
C TRP A 287 19.99 14.38 -2.24
N LEU A 288 19.48 13.42 -1.45
CA LEU A 288 19.21 13.64 -0.03
C LEU A 288 20.47 13.49 0.83
N GLY A 289 21.20 12.39 0.69
CA GLY A 289 22.39 12.10 1.48
C GLY A 289 23.53 13.11 1.27
N ASN A 290 23.80 13.49 0.01
CA ASN A 290 24.79 14.52 -0.28
C ASN A 290 24.37 15.90 0.24
N LEU A 291 23.08 16.26 0.15
CA LEU A 291 22.58 17.50 0.72
C LEU A 291 22.85 17.56 2.24
N LEU A 292 22.45 16.51 2.95
CA LEU A 292 22.69 16.40 4.40
C LEU A 292 24.19 16.54 4.70
N SER A 293 25.05 15.75 4.04
CA SER A 293 26.50 15.75 4.26
C SER A 293 27.15 17.12 3.99
N ARG A 294 26.70 17.82 2.95
CA ARG A 294 27.19 19.17 2.60
C ARG A 294 26.82 20.19 3.68
N ILE A 295 25.53 20.27 4.02
CA ILE A 295 25.02 21.28 4.96
C ILE A 295 25.56 21.06 6.37
N THR A 296 25.76 19.82 6.76
CA THR A 296 26.29 19.47 8.10
C THR A 296 27.82 19.41 8.15
N SER A 297 28.52 19.68 7.04
CA SER A 297 29.98 19.68 7.03
C SER A 297 30.57 20.77 7.91
N LYS A 298 31.74 20.51 8.54
CA LYS A 298 32.45 21.49 9.37
C LYS A 298 32.82 22.77 8.62
N LYS A 299 32.87 22.72 7.27
CA LYS A 299 33.12 23.88 6.43
C LYS A 299 31.93 24.85 6.41
N ILE A 300 30.71 24.34 6.47
CA ILE A 300 29.47 25.12 6.41
C ILE A 300 28.91 25.36 7.81
N ALA A 301 28.98 24.37 8.67
CA ALA A 301 28.52 24.41 10.05
C ALA A 301 29.69 24.16 11.03
N PRO A 302 30.63 25.11 11.18
CA PRO A 302 31.88 24.89 11.96
C PRO A 302 31.60 24.62 13.44
N ASN A 303 30.56 25.21 13.98
CA ASN A 303 30.18 25.09 15.41
C ASN A 303 29.27 23.88 15.67
N GLN A 304 28.90 23.12 14.63
CA GLN A 304 28.00 21.99 14.71
C GLN A 304 26.67 22.32 15.44
N THR A 305 26.22 23.57 15.29
CA THR A 305 24.94 24.06 15.83
C THR A 305 24.08 24.52 14.65
N ALA A 306 22.79 24.20 14.70
CA ALA A 306 21.84 24.77 13.75
C ALA A 306 21.69 26.27 14.07
N PRO A 307 21.83 27.17 13.08
CA PRO A 307 21.44 28.55 13.25
C PRO A 307 19.94 28.62 13.55
N MET A 308 19.53 29.56 14.39
CA MET A 308 18.11 29.89 14.51
C MET A 308 17.65 30.47 13.16
N LEU A 309 16.60 29.89 12.59
CA LEU A 309 15.98 30.44 11.39
C LEU A 309 15.15 31.66 11.81
N ASP A 310 15.63 32.86 11.46
CA ASP A 310 14.84 34.09 11.56
C ASP A 310 13.97 34.20 10.29
N LEU A 311 12.65 34.28 10.49
CA LEU A 311 11.70 34.43 9.38
C LEU A 311 11.93 35.76 8.63
N ALA A 312 12.40 36.82 9.31
CA ALA A 312 12.72 38.09 8.68
C ALA A 312 13.97 37.99 7.78
N GLU A 313 15.01 37.27 8.24
CA GLU A 313 16.18 37.00 7.41
C GLU A 313 15.82 36.07 6.23
N ALA A 314 14.94 35.07 6.42
CA ALA A 314 14.48 34.21 5.35
C ALA A 314 13.67 34.98 4.28
N GLN A 315 12.93 36.01 4.68
CA GLN A 315 12.13 36.83 3.76
C GLN A 315 12.96 37.58 2.71
N GLN A 316 14.25 37.88 2.98
CA GLN A 316 15.13 38.51 2.00
C GLN A 316 15.28 37.69 0.70
N PHE A 317 15.20 36.35 0.80
CA PHE A 317 15.28 35.48 -0.36
C PHE A 317 14.01 35.48 -1.22
N LEU A 318 12.92 36.00 -0.72
CA LEU A 318 11.63 36.00 -1.44
C LEU A 318 11.61 36.98 -2.63
N SER A 319 12.57 37.88 -2.72
CA SER A 319 12.70 38.81 -3.84
C SER A 319 13.05 38.12 -5.17
N ALA A 320 13.74 36.96 -5.11
CA ALA A 320 14.06 36.17 -6.28
C ALA A 320 12.93 35.20 -6.60
N PRO A 321 12.36 35.18 -7.84
CA PRO A 321 11.22 34.33 -8.18
C PRO A 321 11.46 32.83 -7.92
N ALA A 322 12.70 32.35 -8.16
CA ALA A 322 13.07 30.97 -7.91
C ALA A 322 13.07 30.60 -6.43
N ASP A 323 13.46 31.52 -5.55
CA ASP A 323 13.48 31.33 -4.12
C ASP A 323 12.08 31.47 -3.54
N ALA A 324 11.30 32.46 -3.99
CA ALA A 324 9.90 32.61 -3.61
C ALA A 324 9.10 31.31 -3.92
N LYS A 325 9.33 30.72 -5.10
CA LYS A 325 8.71 29.43 -5.45
C LYS A 325 9.17 28.31 -4.50
N PHE A 326 10.47 28.20 -4.25
CA PHE A 326 11.02 27.20 -3.32
C PHE A 326 10.41 27.29 -1.93
N PHE A 327 10.31 28.51 -1.36
CA PHE A 327 9.70 28.73 -0.05
C PHE A 327 8.23 28.34 -0.03
N ASN A 328 7.49 28.66 -1.10
CA ASN A 328 6.10 28.21 -1.22
C ASN A 328 6.03 26.67 -1.24
N ASP A 329 6.80 26.00 -2.11
CA ASP A 329 6.80 24.55 -2.22
C ASP A 329 7.22 23.89 -0.89
N LEU A 330 8.20 24.46 -0.19
CA LEU A 330 8.64 23.99 1.12
C LEU A 330 7.53 24.12 2.20
N SER A 331 6.86 25.27 2.27
CA SER A 331 5.79 25.53 3.23
C SER A 331 4.57 24.66 2.99
N GLN A 332 4.28 24.33 1.74
CA GLN A 332 3.15 23.49 1.34
C GLN A 332 3.44 21.98 1.42
N LEU A 333 4.71 21.58 1.55
CA LEU A 333 5.10 20.16 1.51
C LEU A 333 4.28 19.25 2.43
N PRO A 334 4.07 19.56 3.74
CA PRO A 334 3.27 18.68 4.61
C PRO A 334 1.84 18.50 4.12
N PHE A 335 1.20 19.58 3.67
CA PHE A 335 -0.19 19.53 3.18
C PHE A 335 -0.30 18.77 1.85
N VAL A 336 0.63 19.00 0.93
CA VAL A 336 0.69 18.29 -0.37
C VAL A 336 0.99 16.81 -0.14
N PHE A 337 1.86 16.47 0.82
CA PHE A 337 2.16 15.10 1.17
C PHE A 337 0.91 14.39 1.71
N ASP A 338 0.20 15.00 2.66
CA ASP A 338 -1.00 14.43 3.27
C ASP A 338 -2.15 14.29 2.26
N ASP A 339 -2.38 15.30 1.39
CA ASP A 339 -3.38 15.26 0.33
C ASP A 339 -3.15 14.06 -0.62
N PHE A 340 -1.92 13.89 -1.11
CA PHE A 340 -1.61 12.74 -1.96
C PHE A 340 -1.62 11.41 -1.21
N TRP A 341 -1.15 11.39 0.04
CA TRP A 341 -1.01 10.13 0.80
C TRP A 341 -2.35 9.61 1.31
N TRP A 342 -3.18 10.48 1.89
CA TRP A 342 -4.41 10.10 2.58
C TRP A 342 -5.68 10.35 1.79
N ASP A 343 -5.77 11.49 1.12
CA ASP A 343 -7.01 11.91 0.47
C ASP A 343 -7.11 11.35 -0.94
N ARG A 344 -6.07 11.50 -1.75
CA ARG A 344 -6.05 10.99 -3.13
C ARG A 344 -5.54 9.55 -3.26
N LEU A 345 -4.89 9.01 -2.25
CA LEU A 345 -4.31 7.67 -2.25
C LEU A 345 -3.31 7.47 -3.40
N LEU A 346 -2.45 8.46 -3.62
CA LEU A 346 -1.37 8.49 -4.60
C LEU A 346 -0.01 8.60 -3.89
N PRO A 347 0.42 7.58 -3.13
CA PRO A 347 1.63 7.66 -2.31
C PRO A 347 2.91 7.91 -3.13
N ASN A 348 2.97 7.49 -4.38
CA ASN A 348 4.06 7.83 -5.30
C ASN A 348 4.15 9.34 -5.55
N ARG A 349 3.03 10.07 -5.62
CA ARG A 349 2.99 11.53 -5.76
C ARG A 349 3.43 12.24 -4.49
N SER A 350 3.15 11.69 -3.32
CA SER A 350 3.71 12.19 -2.06
C SER A 350 5.23 12.14 -2.07
N VAL A 351 5.81 11.03 -2.55
CA VAL A 351 7.27 10.90 -2.69
C VAL A 351 7.82 11.87 -3.74
N ASP A 352 7.12 12.07 -4.88
CA ASP A 352 7.48 13.08 -5.89
C ASP A 352 7.59 14.49 -5.28
N ALA A 353 6.60 14.88 -4.45
CA ALA A 353 6.59 16.18 -3.79
C ALA A 353 7.78 16.33 -2.84
N VAL A 354 8.10 15.31 -2.04
CA VAL A 354 9.27 15.31 -1.15
C VAL A 354 10.57 15.45 -1.96
N MET A 355 10.75 14.64 -3.00
CA MET A 355 11.97 14.68 -3.81
C MET A 355 12.08 15.95 -4.65
N HIS A 356 10.94 16.56 -5.00
CA HIS A 356 10.93 17.89 -5.61
C HIS A 356 11.55 18.93 -4.65
N VAL A 357 11.12 18.96 -3.38
CA VAL A 357 11.68 19.87 -2.37
C VAL A 357 13.16 19.58 -2.13
N VAL A 358 13.58 18.32 -2.07
CA VAL A 358 15.02 17.96 -1.95
C VAL A 358 15.84 18.56 -3.09
N ARG A 359 15.37 18.46 -4.35
CA ARG A 359 16.05 19.06 -5.51
C ARG A 359 16.07 20.57 -5.47
N GLN A 360 14.96 21.20 -5.08
CA GLN A 360 14.87 22.65 -4.92
C GLN A 360 15.81 23.15 -3.82
N THR A 361 15.93 22.42 -2.71
CA THR A 361 16.88 22.75 -1.63
C THR A 361 18.32 22.67 -2.12
N ASN A 362 18.70 21.62 -2.88
CA ASN A 362 20.02 21.55 -3.49
C ASN A 362 20.29 22.76 -4.40
N ALA A 363 19.34 23.10 -5.27
CA ALA A 363 19.46 24.25 -6.17
C ALA A 363 19.54 25.59 -5.41
N PHE A 364 18.80 25.74 -4.31
CA PHE A 364 18.86 26.90 -3.43
C PHE A 364 20.26 27.06 -2.80
N VAL A 365 20.79 25.98 -2.22
CA VAL A 365 22.13 25.95 -1.64
C VAL A 365 23.22 26.25 -2.69
N ASP A 366 23.07 25.74 -3.93
CA ASP A 366 24.01 25.99 -5.02
C ASP A 366 23.96 27.44 -5.53
N ARG A 367 22.81 28.10 -5.50
CA ARG A 367 22.68 29.53 -5.85
C ARG A 367 23.38 30.43 -4.84
N HIS A 368 23.12 30.19 -3.54
CA HIS A 368 23.55 31.05 -2.45
C HIS A 368 24.96 30.74 -1.93
N LYS A 369 25.53 29.58 -2.25
CA LYS A 369 26.91 29.16 -1.97
C LYS A 369 27.39 29.50 -0.55
N PRO A 370 26.74 28.96 0.51
CA PRO A 370 27.09 29.30 1.90
C PRO A 370 28.52 28.95 2.30
N TRP A 371 29.28 28.28 1.44
CA TRP A 371 30.70 27.98 1.62
C TRP A 371 31.66 29.03 1.01
N ALA A 372 31.16 30.02 0.25
CA ALA A 372 31.98 31.09 -0.31
C ALA A 372 32.46 32.04 0.79
N ALA A 373 33.67 32.52 0.67
CA ALA A 373 34.33 33.30 1.71
C ALA A 373 33.53 34.55 2.12
N GLY A 374 33.29 34.71 3.40
CA GLY A 374 32.69 35.93 3.93
C GLY A 374 31.74 35.74 5.10
N GLY A 375 31.36 34.52 5.52
CA GLY A 375 30.66 34.22 6.78
C GLY A 375 29.55 35.18 7.23
N ASP A 376 28.95 35.94 6.33
CA ASP A 376 27.92 36.93 6.60
C ASP A 376 26.58 36.27 6.92
N GLY A 377 25.67 36.97 7.59
CA GLY A 377 24.37 36.49 8.05
C GLY A 377 23.58 35.69 7.03
N ASP A 378 23.74 36.01 5.77
CA ASP A 378 23.14 35.28 4.63
C ASP A 378 23.50 33.78 4.58
N ALA A 379 24.77 33.43 4.90
CA ALA A 379 25.21 32.04 4.89
C ALA A 379 24.52 31.22 6.01
N GLN A 380 24.32 31.80 7.17
CA GLN A 380 23.62 31.14 8.28
C GLN A 380 22.12 30.97 7.99
N ALA A 381 21.49 31.97 7.39
CA ALA A 381 20.11 31.90 6.98
C ALA A 381 19.90 30.81 5.88
N VAL A 382 20.78 30.71 4.89
CA VAL A 382 20.75 29.64 3.88
C VAL A 382 20.86 28.26 4.53
N VAL A 383 21.78 28.09 5.49
CA VAL A 383 21.95 26.84 6.23
C VAL A 383 20.70 26.51 7.05
N GLY A 384 20.14 27.51 7.75
CA GLY A 384 18.90 27.35 8.53
C GLY A 384 17.72 26.87 7.68
N VAL A 385 17.51 27.49 6.50
CA VAL A 385 16.45 27.08 5.55
C VAL A 385 16.69 25.66 5.05
N ALA A 386 17.92 25.31 4.69
CA ALA A 386 18.22 23.95 4.20
C ALA A 386 18.03 22.87 5.29
N LEU A 387 18.37 23.19 6.56
CA LEU A 387 18.13 22.30 7.70
C LEU A 387 16.63 22.11 7.98
N GLU A 388 15.83 23.18 7.86
CA GLU A 388 14.38 23.09 8.00
C GLU A 388 13.76 22.25 6.87
N ALA A 389 14.24 22.41 5.65
CA ALA A 389 13.82 21.55 4.52
C ALA A 389 14.13 20.07 4.79
N LEU A 390 15.33 19.76 5.28
CA LEU A 390 15.72 18.38 5.65
C LEU A 390 14.86 17.83 6.80
N ARG A 391 14.50 18.67 7.78
CA ARG A 391 13.59 18.29 8.86
C ARG A 391 12.22 17.88 8.32
N LEU A 392 11.61 18.71 7.48
CA LEU A 392 10.30 18.43 6.89
C LEU A 392 10.35 17.16 5.99
N VAL A 393 11.40 17.02 5.18
CA VAL A 393 11.64 15.82 4.37
C VAL A 393 11.72 14.56 5.26
N GLY A 394 12.49 14.61 6.35
CA GLY A 394 12.61 13.49 7.30
C GLY A 394 11.28 13.13 7.94
N CYS A 395 10.48 14.12 8.31
CA CYS A 395 9.14 13.89 8.87
C CYS A 395 8.19 13.25 7.84
N CYS A 396 8.15 13.78 6.62
CA CYS A 396 7.30 13.24 5.56
C CYS A 396 7.70 11.82 5.13
N LEU A 397 8.99 11.51 5.08
CA LEU A 397 9.47 10.17 4.74
C LEU A 397 9.36 9.16 5.89
N SER A 398 9.13 9.59 7.13
CA SER A 398 9.12 8.70 8.30
C SER A 398 8.17 7.50 8.20
N PRO A 399 6.94 7.60 7.65
CA PRO A 399 6.09 6.43 7.46
C PRO A 399 6.64 5.43 6.46
N LEU A 400 7.45 5.89 5.51
CA LEU A 400 7.98 5.12 4.40
C LEU A 400 9.35 4.53 4.69
N THR A 401 10.26 5.35 5.20
CA THR A 401 11.65 5.00 5.51
C THR A 401 11.98 5.28 6.98
N PRO A 402 11.38 4.55 7.94
CA PRO A 402 11.47 4.88 9.36
C PRO A 402 12.92 4.91 9.88
N TYR A 403 13.76 3.98 9.48
CA TYR A 403 15.15 3.93 9.94
C TYR A 403 15.98 5.09 9.36
N LEU A 404 15.91 5.33 8.05
CA LEU A 404 16.63 6.43 7.40
C LEU A 404 16.13 7.80 7.85
N SER A 405 14.83 7.96 8.03
CA SER A 405 14.23 9.19 8.56
C SER A 405 14.68 9.48 9.99
N ASN A 406 14.72 8.46 10.86
CA ASN A 406 15.27 8.60 12.21
C ASN A 406 16.77 8.99 12.18
N ARG A 407 17.56 8.37 11.32
CA ARG A 407 18.97 8.75 11.14
C ARG A 407 19.11 10.20 10.70
N LEU A 408 18.33 10.62 9.68
CA LEU A 408 18.31 12.00 9.19
C LEU A 408 17.97 12.97 10.33
N LEU A 409 16.87 12.74 11.05
CA LEU A 409 16.44 13.60 12.14
C LEU A 409 17.44 13.62 13.29
N ASN A 410 18.03 12.49 13.65
CA ASN A 410 19.09 12.42 14.66
C ASN A 410 20.35 13.21 14.23
N CYS A 411 20.75 13.17 12.96
CA CYS A 411 21.84 14.01 12.44
C CYS A 411 21.53 15.50 12.57
N LEU A 412 20.26 15.88 12.64
CA LEU A 412 19.81 17.24 12.88
C LEU A 412 19.62 17.56 14.40
N GLY A 413 19.97 16.61 15.29
CA GLY A 413 19.75 16.75 16.73
C GLY A 413 18.29 16.70 17.16
N LEU A 414 17.42 16.16 16.31
CA LEU A 414 15.97 16.05 16.51
C LEU A 414 15.60 14.62 16.89
N HIS A 415 15.01 14.42 18.05
CA HIS A 415 14.42 13.15 18.42
C HIS A 415 12.91 13.16 18.14
N PRO A 416 12.30 12.04 17.71
CA PRO A 416 10.87 11.96 17.36
C PRO A 416 9.91 12.49 18.42
N GLY A 417 10.31 12.49 19.71
CA GLY A 417 9.53 13.03 20.81
C GLY A 417 9.76 14.52 21.11
N LYS A 418 10.67 15.23 20.41
CA LYS A 418 11.07 16.62 20.69
C LYS A 418 10.98 17.54 19.47
N LEU A 419 10.03 17.32 18.58
CA LEU A 419 9.86 18.11 17.35
C LEU A 419 9.41 19.57 17.56
N ARG A 420 9.36 20.06 18.82
CA ARG A 420 8.99 21.44 19.18
C ARG A 420 10.04 22.05 20.10
N GLY A 421 10.91 22.90 19.56
CA GLY A 421 11.89 23.66 20.38
C GLY A 421 12.74 24.59 19.54
N HIS A 422 13.17 25.69 20.14
CA HIS A 422 13.65 26.93 19.50
C HIS A 422 15.13 26.96 19.12
N SER A 423 15.93 25.96 19.45
CA SER A 423 17.29 25.78 18.96
C SER A 423 17.74 24.35 19.21
N TRP A 424 18.41 23.73 18.26
CA TRP A 424 18.95 22.38 18.42
C TRP A 424 20.45 22.35 18.11
N ARG A 425 21.16 21.50 18.83
CA ARG A 425 22.52 21.13 18.45
C ARG A 425 22.48 20.09 17.38
N LEU A 426 23.22 20.33 16.30
CA LEU A 426 23.51 19.29 15.34
C LEU A 426 24.46 18.28 15.99
N ASP A 427 24.01 17.05 16.19
CA ASP A 427 24.88 15.98 16.65
C ASP A 427 25.47 15.32 15.39
N LEU A 428 26.55 15.96 14.89
CA LEU A 428 27.21 15.54 13.67
C LEU A 428 28.24 14.45 13.96
N THR A 429 27.81 13.24 14.08
CA THR A 429 28.65 12.14 13.69
C THR A 429 28.66 12.08 12.17
N HIS A 430 29.79 12.41 11.56
CA HIS A 430 30.01 12.41 10.11
C HIS A 430 29.83 10.99 9.52
N GLN A 431 28.60 10.62 9.26
CA GLN A 431 28.29 9.36 8.60
C GLN A 431 27.35 9.65 7.43
N PRO A 432 27.56 9.06 6.27
CA PRO A 432 26.59 9.16 5.20
C PRO A 432 25.25 8.60 5.67
N LEU A 433 24.16 9.26 5.25
CA LEU A 433 22.80 8.82 5.57
C LEU A 433 22.59 7.38 5.13
N ILE A 434 23.06 7.06 3.94
CA ILE A 434 23.00 5.76 3.30
C ILE A 434 24.26 5.51 2.47
N PRO A 435 24.89 4.33 2.56
CA PRO A 435 25.98 3.93 1.68
C PRO A 435 25.51 3.77 0.22
N ARG A 436 26.39 4.03 -0.73
CA ARG A 436 26.08 3.81 -2.15
C ARG A 436 25.90 2.31 -2.43
N LEU A 437 24.84 1.95 -3.13
CA LEU A 437 24.60 0.58 -3.59
C LEU A 437 25.46 0.28 -4.84
N ASN A 438 26.16 -0.85 -4.83
CA ASN A 438 26.81 -1.33 -6.03
C ASN A 438 25.74 -1.83 -7.03
N VAL A 439 25.77 -1.24 -8.22
CA VAL A 439 24.85 -1.55 -9.33
C VAL A 439 25.29 -2.84 -10.03
#